data_adc5e857ee7dc5344f34eff562c0235d
#
_entry.id   adc5e857ee7dc5344f34eff562c0235d
#
_cell.length_a   1.000
_cell.length_b   1.000
_cell.length_c   1.000
_cell.angle_alpha   90.00
_cell.angle_beta   90.00
_cell.angle_gamma   90.00
#
_symmetry.space_group_name_H-M   'P 1'
#
loop_
_entity.id
_entity.type
_entity.pdbx_description
1 polymer ?
#
loop_
_entity_poly.entity_id
_entity_poly.type
_entity_poly.pdbx_seq_one_letter_code
_entity_poly.pdbx_strand_id
1 'polypeptide(L)'
;MRRRLILLVLAGAVARAQEPAKLAPYYPTPETIVVKMLELGQLKPGEKMFDLGSGDGRIVIAAAQKFRAEAIGVELDKDLCRQSLELIRKLGLERTAQIVNGDILKQDYSSADLITVYLLPNSNDKVQPMLERQLKRGARVVAHDFEFRSWTPVKVEDIEDDGQGRSHTLFLYRR
;
A
#
# COMPACT_ATOMS: atom_id res chain seq x y z
N MET A 1 22.21 53.57 -41.04
CA MET A 1 21.77 52.15 -40.95
C MET A 1 21.67 51.79 -39.45
N ARG A 2 20.46 51.66 -38.91
CA ARG A 2 20.20 51.30 -37.50
C ARG A 2 19.90 49.80 -37.42
N ARG A 3 20.81 48.99 -36.84
CA ARG A 3 20.59 47.56 -36.57
C ARG A 3 19.65 47.45 -35.38
N ARG A 4 18.45 46.88 -35.59
CA ARG A 4 17.53 46.48 -34.53
C ARG A 4 17.95 45.13 -33.98
N LEU A 5 18.36 45.11 -32.72
CA LEU A 5 18.62 43.87 -31.98
C LEU A 5 17.25 43.27 -31.53
N ILE A 6 16.89 42.12 -32.04
CA ILE A 6 15.69 41.41 -31.61
C ILE A 6 16.12 40.48 -30.47
N LEU A 7 15.69 40.82 -29.24
CA LEU A 7 15.85 39.92 -28.09
C LEU A 7 14.76 38.85 -28.17
N LEU A 8 15.16 37.60 -28.45
CA LEU A 8 14.28 36.43 -28.28
C LEU A 8 14.23 36.08 -26.78
N VAL A 9 13.09 36.32 -26.16
CA VAL A 9 12.80 35.81 -24.80
C VAL A 9 12.29 34.39 -24.95
N LEU A 10 13.12 33.40 -24.62
CA LEU A 10 12.71 32.02 -24.46
C LEU A 10 11.92 31.90 -23.15
N ALA A 11 10.61 31.83 -23.24
CA ALA A 11 9.74 31.47 -22.13
C ALA A 11 9.88 29.95 -21.88
N GLY A 12 10.70 29.58 -20.94
CA GLY A 12 10.78 28.19 -20.45
C GLY A 12 9.48 27.81 -19.75
N ALA A 13 8.68 26.92 -20.35
CA ALA A 13 7.54 26.31 -19.70
C ALA A 13 8.05 25.38 -18.59
N VAL A 14 7.95 25.80 -17.35
CA VAL A 14 8.17 24.92 -16.19
C VAL A 14 7.00 23.95 -16.14
N ALA A 15 7.22 22.71 -16.59
CA ALA A 15 6.27 21.65 -16.43
C ALA A 15 6.03 21.41 -14.92
N ARG A 16 4.88 21.85 -14.43
CA ARG A 16 4.45 21.59 -13.06
C ARG A 16 4.17 20.09 -12.95
N ALA A 17 5.02 19.36 -12.22
CA ALA A 17 4.78 17.96 -11.94
C ALA A 17 3.40 17.84 -11.25
N GLN A 18 2.50 17.10 -11.87
CA GLN A 18 1.17 16.84 -11.33
C GLN A 18 1.35 16.02 -10.04
N GLU A 19 0.81 16.51 -8.93
CA GLU A 19 0.82 15.74 -7.68
C GLU A 19 0.09 14.40 -7.90
N PRO A 20 0.61 13.30 -7.34
CA PRO A 20 -0.03 12.00 -7.49
C PRO A 20 -1.43 12.03 -6.86
N ALA A 21 -2.42 11.47 -7.57
CA ALA A 21 -3.79 11.44 -7.10
C ALA A 21 -3.95 10.44 -5.95
N LYS A 22 -4.62 10.84 -4.87
CA LYS A 22 -5.04 9.91 -3.80
C LYS A 22 -5.93 8.82 -4.40
N LEU A 23 -5.55 7.55 -4.22
CA LEU A 23 -6.27 6.38 -4.77
C LEU A 23 -7.43 5.91 -3.88
N ALA A 24 -7.42 6.27 -2.59
CA ALA A 24 -8.51 6.03 -1.65
C ALA A 24 -8.52 7.10 -0.55
N PRO A 25 -9.69 7.40 0.06
CA PRO A 25 -9.74 8.14 1.30
C PRO A 25 -9.11 7.31 2.43
N TYR A 26 -8.54 7.97 3.43
CA TYR A 26 -8.07 7.26 4.62
C TYR A 26 -9.26 6.70 5.39
N TYR A 27 -9.31 5.38 5.50
CA TYR A 27 -10.27 4.64 6.31
C TYR A 27 -9.53 3.49 7.01
N PRO A 28 -9.34 3.55 8.33
CA PRO A 28 -8.50 2.59 9.03
C PRO A 28 -9.15 1.21 9.10
N THR A 29 -8.40 0.17 8.70
CA THR A 29 -8.81 -1.22 8.87
C THR A 29 -8.95 -1.57 10.37
N PRO A 30 -10.06 -2.17 10.83
CA PRO A 30 -10.20 -2.61 12.22
C PRO A 30 -9.06 -3.56 12.64
N GLU A 31 -8.61 -3.49 13.89
CA GLU A 31 -7.47 -4.30 14.36
C GLU A 31 -7.70 -5.81 14.25
N THR A 32 -8.95 -6.25 14.47
CA THR A 32 -9.35 -7.65 14.29
C THR A 32 -9.18 -8.10 12.83
N ILE A 33 -9.54 -7.23 11.88
CA ILE A 33 -9.39 -7.48 10.46
C ILE A 33 -7.92 -7.45 10.03
N VAL A 34 -7.11 -6.54 10.58
CA VAL A 34 -5.65 -6.52 10.35
C VAL A 34 -5.03 -7.89 10.62
N VAL A 35 -5.34 -8.48 11.79
CA VAL A 35 -4.79 -9.80 12.14
C VAL A 35 -5.28 -10.86 11.16
N LYS A 36 -6.57 -10.88 10.84
CA LYS A 36 -7.15 -11.83 9.89
C LYS A 36 -6.56 -11.72 8.47
N MET A 37 -6.28 -10.51 8.00
CA MET A 37 -5.59 -10.29 6.72
C MET A 37 -4.20 -10.94 6.69
N LEU A 38 -3.42 -10.76 7.75
CA LEU A 38 -2.07 -11.31 7.86
C LEU A 38 -2.08 -12.84 8.03
N GLU A 39 -3.06 -13.39 8.76
CA GLU A 39 -3.29 -14.83 8.91
C GLU A 39 -3.74 -15.46 7.58
N LEU A 40 -4.73 -14.86 6.90
CA LEU A 40 -5.20 -15.31 5.59
C LEU A 40 -4.06 -15.29 4.56
N GLY A 41 -3.23 -14.24 4.59
CA GLY A 41 -2.01 -14.13 3.80
C GLY A 41 -0.92 -15.13 4.20
N GLN A 42 -1.10 -15.89 5.29
CA GLN A 42 -0.11 -16.84 5.82
C GLN A 42 1.27 -16.20 5.98
N LEU A 43 1.32 -14.98 6.53
CA LEU A 43 2.55 -14.25 6.72
C LEU A 43 3.46 -14.97 7.72
N LYS A 44 4.72 -15.18 7.34
CA LYS A 44 5.72 -15.91 8.15
C LYS A 44 6.82 -14.98 8.66
N PRO A 45 7.46 -15.35 9.77
CA PRO A 45 8.65 -14.62 10.24
C PRO A 45 9.72 -14.49 9.16
N GLY A 46 10.27 -13.29 9.00
CA GLY A 46 11.31 -12.98 8.01
C GLY A 46 10.82 -12.80 6.58
N GLU A 47 9.53 -13.03 6.28
CA GLU A 47 8.96 -12.67 4.97
C GLU A 47 8.83 -11.15 4.84
N LYS A 48 8.92 -10.69 3.60
CA LYS A 48 8.77 -9.27 3.25
C LYS A 48 7.34 -8.99 2.79
N MET A 49 6.65 -8.11 3.52
CA MET A 49 5.31 -7.67 3.14
C MET A 49 5.28 -6.17 2.82
N PHE A 50 4.39 -5.80 1.89
CA PHE A 50 4.08 -4.41 1.61
C PHE A 50 2.59 -4.15 1.83
N ASP A 51 2.29 -2.99 2.43
CA ASP A 51 0.94 -2.48 2.62
C ASP A 51 0.72 -1.26 1.72
N LEU A 52 -0.20 -1.37 0.78
CA LEU A 52 -0.47 -0.36 -0.24
C LEU A 52 -1.52 0.64 0.24
N GLY A 53 -1.09 1.86 0.53
CA GLY A 53 -1.91 2.87 1.19
C GLY A 53 -1.96 2.61 2.69
N SER A 54 -0.79 2.58 3.32
CA SER A 54 -0.64 2.08 4.69
C SER A 54 -1.28 2.95 5.79
N GLY A 55 -1.75 4.15 5.45
CA GLY A 55 -2.42 5.03 6.39
C GLY A 55 -1.60 5.30 7.64
N ASP A 56 -2.14 4.97 8.80
CA ASP A 56 -1.48 5.11 10.11
C ASP A 56 -0.46 4.00 10.44
N GLY A 57 -0.21 3.09 9.49
CA GLY A 57 0.80 2.04 9.61
C GLY A 57 0.38 0.82 10.45
N ARG A 58 -0.90 0.70 10.85
CA ARG A 58 -1.37 -0.36 11.75
C ARG A 58 -1.11 -1.78 11.22
N ILE A 59 -1.26 -2.02 9.91
CA ILE A 59 -0.99 -3.33 9.30
C ILE A 59 0.51 -3.60 9.31
N VAL A 60 1.34 -2.61 8.96
CA VAL A 60 2.81 -2.70 9.00
C VAL A 60 3.32 -3.00 10.41
N ILE A 61 2.80 -2.29 11.41
CA ILE A 61 3.15 -2.49 12.81
C ILE A 61 2.74 -3.89 13.28
N ALA A 62 1.52 -4.32 12.98
CA ALA A 62 1.04 -5.64 13.36
C ALA A 62 1.88 -6.76 12.70
N ALA A 63 2.25 -6.62 11.43
CA ALA A 63 3.10 -7.57 10.71
C ALA A 63 4.48 -7.70 11.38
N ALA A 64 5.11 -6.58 11.74
CA ALA A 64 6.40 -6.58 12.40
C ALA A 64 6.32 -7.16 13.82
N GLN A 65 5.34 -6.74 14.63
CA GLN A 65 5.23 -7.14 16.03
C GLN A 65 4.76 -8.58 16.22
N LYS A 66 3.64 -8.93 15.56
CA LYS A 66 2.94 -10.20 15.80
C LYS A 66 3.48 -11.32 14.92
N PHE A 67 3.89 -11.01 13.69
CA PHE A 67 4.34 -12.01 12.71
C PHE A 67 5.86 -12.01 12.51
N ARG A 68 6.60 -11.05 13.07
CA ARG A 68 8.06 -10.93 12.91
C ARG A 68 8.50 -10.84 11.45
N ALA A 69 7.69 -10.22 10.61
CA ALA A 69 7.95 -9.98 9.21
C ALA A 69 8.73 -8.68 9.00
N GLU A 70 9.36 -8.53 7.84
CA GLU A 70 9.85 -7.24 7.33
C GLU A 70 8.68 -6.54 6.65
N ALA A 71 8.14 -5.48 7.26
CA ALA A 71 6.94 -4.82 6.79
C ALA A 71 7.21 -3.40 6.28
N ILE A 72 6.74 -3.09 5.09
CA ILE A 72 6.92 -1.80 4.42
C ILE A 72 5.54 -1.25 4.05
N GLY A 73 5.18 -0.09 4.61
CA GLY A 73 4.00 0.66 4.20
C GLY A 73 4.36 1.69 3.14
N VAL A 74 3.50 1.85 2.14
CA VAL A 74 3.60 2.95 1.17
C VAL A 74 2.40 3.85 1.36
N GLU A 75 2.65 5.12 1.68
CA GLU A 75 1.60 6.10 1.97
C GLU A 75 1.91 7.44 1.30
N LEU A 76 0.89 8.03 0.70
CA LEU A 76 1.03 9.31 -0.01
C LEU A 76 0.93 10.51 0.93
N ASP A 77 0.11 10.39 1.98
CA ASP A 77 -0.12 11.45 2.95
C ASP A 77 1.06 11.59 3.91
N LYS A 78 1.73 12.75 3.85
CA LYS A 78 2.94 13.04 4.65
C LYS A 78 2.68 13.04 6.15
N ASP A 79 1.48 13.45 6.57
CA ASP A 79 1.15 13.52 8.00
C ASP A 79 0.89 12.13 8.56
N LEU A 80 0.21 11.27 7.81
CA LEU A 80 0.05 9.86 8.17
C LEU A 80 1.40 9.13 8.21
N CYS A 81 2.28 9.36 7.23
CA CYS A 81 3.64 8.82 7.23
C CYS A 81 4.41 9.24 8.50
N ARG A 82 4.37 10.53 8.86
CA ARG A 82 5.06 11.02 10.06
C ARG A 82 4.53 10.35 11.31
N GLN A 83 3.21 10.29 11.49
CA GLN A 83 2.56 9.64 12.63
C GLN A 83 2.94 8.16 12.74
N SER A 84 2.89 7.43 11.61
CA SER A 84 3.28 6.02 11.55
C SER A 84 4.74 5.80 11.94
N LEU A 85 5.66 6.62 11.40
CA LEU A 85 7.09 6.54 11.71
C LEU A 85 7.39 6.86 13.18
N GLU A 86 6.69 7.84 13.77
CA GLU A 86 6.80 8.16 15.20
C GLU A 86 6.36 6.97 16.07
N LEU A 87 5.25 6.32 15.70
CA LEU A 87 4.74 5.14 16.40
C LEU A 87 5.69 3.94 16.25
N ILE A 88 6.19 3.67 15.06
CA ILE A 88 7.18 2.61 14.79
C ILE A 88 8.42 2.81 15.68
N ARG A 89 8.95 4.06 15.77
CA ARG A 89 10.10 4.39 16.60
C ARG A 89 9.79 4.23 18.09
N LYS A 90 8.62 4.68 18.54
CA LYS A 90 8.17 4.53 19.93
C LYS A 90 8.07 3.06 20.36
N LEU A 91 7.74 2.17 19.39
CA LEU A 91 7.63 0.73 19.63
C LEU A 91 8.95 -0.04 19.43
N GLY A 92 10.03 0.64 18.99
CA GLY A 92 11.34 0.03 18.73
C GLY A 92 11.35 -0.92 17.53
N LEU A 93 10.53 -0.65 16.50
CA LEU A 93 10.33 -1.52 15.35
C LEU A 93 11.08 -1.07 14.09
N GLU A 94 11.96 -0.07 14.17
CA GLU A 94 12.61 0.57 13.00
C GLU A 94 13.41 -0.42 12.14
N ARG A 95 13.81 -1.55 12.72
CA ARG A 95 14.55 -2.60 11.99
C ARG A 95 13.66 -3.48 11.12
N THR A 96 12.37 -3.56 11.41
CA THR A 96 11.43 -4.51 10.80
C THR A 96 10.19 -3.83 10.22
N ALA A 97 9.94 -2.57 10.55
CA ALA A 97 8.81 -1.79 10.04
C ALA A 97 9.30 -0.46 9.46
N GLN A 98 8.87 -0.16 8.24
CA GLN A 98 9.22 1.06 7.51
C GLN A 98 7.99 1.66 6.84
N ILE A 99 7.98 2.99 6.66
CA ILE A 99 6.98 3.70 5.88
C ILE A 99 7.70 4.52 4.80
N VAL A 100 7.30 4.32 3.57
CA VAL A 100 7.76 5.07 2.41
C VAL A 100 6.69 6.11 2.08
N ASN A 101 7.05 7.39 2.17
CA ASN A 101 6.17 8.44 1.65
C ASN A 101 6.28 8.48 0.13
N GLY A 102 5.26 8.03 -0.57
CA GLY A 102 5.29 7.94 -2.03
C GLY A 102 4.02 7.40 -2.67
N ASP A 103 4.03 7.45 -3.98
CA ASP A 103 2.99 6.90 -4.84
C ASP A 103 3.14 5.38 -4.95
N ILE A 104 2.09 4.64 -4.60
CA ILE A 104 2.08 3.17 -4.68
C ILE A 104 2.30 2.64 -6.11
N LEU A 105 1.97 3.42 -7.14
CA LEU A 105 2.18 3.03 -8.54
C LEU A 105 3.65 3.18 -9.00
N LYS A 106 4.52 3.77 -8.18
CA LYS A 106 5.92 4.07 -8.50
C LYS A 106 6.93 3.29 -7.66
N GLN A 107 6.47 2.31 -6.89
CA GLN A 107 7.34 1.48 -6.06
C GLN A 107 7.67 0.15 -6.74
N ASP A 108 8.72 -0.50 -6.24
CA ASP A 108 9.12 -1.85 -6.64
C ASP A 108 8.65 -2.88 -5.58
N TYR A 109 7.77 -3.79 -6.00
CA TYR A 109 7.23 -4.86 -5.17
C TYR A 109 7.78 -6.25 -5.53
N SER A 110 8.83 -6.33 -6.36
CA SER A 110 9.38 -7.60 -6.85
C SER A 110 9.89 -8.52 -5.74
N SER A 111 10.30 -7.93 -4.61
CA SER A 111 10.73 -8.68 -3.42
C SER A 111 9.60 -9.12 -2.48
N ALA A 112 8.37 -8.72 -2.74
CA ALA A 112 7.25 -9.01 -1.85
C ALA A 112 6.92 -10.51 -1.75
N ASP A 113 6.73 -10.99 -0.53
CA ASP A 113 6.13 -12.28 -0.23
C ASP A 113 4.63 -12.14 -0.01
N LEU A 114 4.20 -11.01 0.56
CA LEU A 114 2.81 -10.66 0.79
C LEU A 114 2.57 -9.18 0.45
N ILE A 115 1.45 -8.91 -0.21
CA ILE A 115 0.87 -7.57 -0.37
C ILE A 115 -0.44 -7.53 0.41
N THR A 116 -0.68 -6.46 1.15
CA THR A 116 -1.99 -6.10 1.70
C THR A 116 -2.50 -4.84 1.04
N VAL A 117 -3.83 -4.77 0.83
CA VAL A 117 -4.45 -3.63 0.15
C VAL A 117 -5.88 -3.41 0.65
N TYR A 118 -6.19 -2.16 0.97
CA TYR A 118 -7.56 -1.70 1.22
C TYR A 118 -7.82 -0.43 0.41
N LEU A 119 -8.07 -0.61 -0.88
CA LEU A 119 -8.29 0.47 -1.84
C LEU A 119 -9.67 0.32 -2.50
N LEU A 120 -10.16 1.41 -3.08
CA LEU A 120 -11.40 1.38 -3.85
C LEU A 120 -11.27 0.52 -5.13
N PRO A 121 -12.38 -0.02 -5.68
CA PRO A 121 -12.34 -0.90 -6.86
C PRO A 121 -11.57 -0.32 -8.04
N ASN A 122 -11.81 0.94 -8.38
CA ASN A 122 -11.11 1.62 -9.49
C ASN A 122 -9.61 1.82 -9.22
N SER A 123 -9.19 1.79 -7.98
CA SER A 123 -7.78 1.86 -7.57
C SER A 123 -7.13 0.49 -7.67
N ASN A 124 -7.84 -0.57 -7.28
CA ASN A 124 -7.40 -1.95 -7.51
C ASN A 124 -7.15 -2.21 -9.01
N ASP A 125 -8.04 -1.73 -9.90
CA ASP A 125 -7.87 -1.85 -11.37
C ASP A 125 -6.58 -1.17 -11.87
N LYS A 126 -6.12 -0.09 -11.23
CA LYS A 126 -4.86 0.59 -11.58
C LYS A 126 -3.62 -0.14 -11.02
N VAL A 127 -3.74 -0.69 -9.82
CA VAL A 127 -2.64 -1.37 -9.13
C VAL A 127 -2.39 -2.76 -9.71
N GLN A 128 -3.45 -3.46 -10.11
CA GLN A 128 -3.38 -4.85 -10.59
C GLN A 128 -2.34 -5.08 -11.70
N PRO A 129 -2.31 -4.32 -12.83
CA PRO A 129 -1.34 -4.57 -13.90
C PRO A 129 0.12 -4.36 -13.46
N MET A 130 0.35 -3.50 -12.48
CA MET A 130 1.66 -3.28 -11.91
C MET A 130 2.09 -4.49 -11.06
N LEU A 131 1.22 -4.98 -10.18
CA LEU A 131 1.48 -6.17 -9.38
C LEU A 131 1.70 -7.41 -10.24
N GLU A 132 0.93 -7.55 -11.34
CA GLU A 132 1.11 -8.63 -12.30
C GLU A 132 2.51 -8.68 -12.92
N ARG A 133 3.09 -7.53 -13.23
CA ARG A 133 4.44 -7.46 -13.80
C ARG A 133 5.54 -7.65 -12.80
N GLN A 134 5.33 -7.24 -11.55
CA GLN A 134 6.41 -7.17 -10.56
C GLN A 134 6.44 -8.37 -9.61
N LEU A 135 5.29 -8.90 -9.20
CA LEU A 135 5.26 -9.91 -8.15
C LEU A 135 5.92 -11.21 -8.60
N LYS A 136 6.82 -11.71 -7.77
CA LYS A 136 7.46 -13.01 -7.95
C LYS A 136 6.44 -14.15 -7.84
N ARG A 137 6.76 -15.30 -8.44
CA ARG A 137 5.94 -16.51 -8.32
C ARG A 137 5.84 -16.95 -6.86
N GLY A 138 4.61 -17.26 -6.43
CA GLY A 138 4.29 -17.64 -5.04
C GLY A 138 4.00 -16.47 -4.11
N ALA A 139 4.16 -15.22 -4.56
CA ALA A 139 3.71 -14.06 -3.80
C ALA A 139 2.18 -14.10 -3.60
N ARG A 140 1.74 -13.57 -2.48
CA ARG A 140 0.33 -13.54 -2.09
C ARG A 140 -0.16 -12.09 -2.02
N VAL A 141 -1.44 -11.88 -2.34
CA VAL A 141 -2.10 -10.59 -2.18
C VAL A 141 -3.36 -10.81 -1.37
N VAL A 142 -3.56 -10.02 -0.33
CA VAL A 142 -4.79 -9.98 0.46
C VAL A 142 -5.47 -8.63 0.27
N ALA A 143 -6.66 -8.66 -0.31
CA ALA A 143 -7.49 -7.47 -0.48
C ALA A 143 -8.62 -7.47 0.56
N HIS A 144 -8.92 -6.28 1.10
CA HIS A 144 -9.95 -6.04 2.09
C HIS A 144 -11.16 -5.35 1.43
N ASP A 145 -12.34 -5.91 1.59
CA ASP A 145 -13.66 -5.49 1.09
C ASP A 145 -13.81 -5.36 -0.44
N PHE A 146 -12.75 -5.05 -1.16
CA PHE A 146 -12.81 -4.82 -2.60
C PHE A 146 -11.89 -5.78 -3.36
N GLU A 147 -12.50 -6.64 -4.16
CA GLU A 147 -11.77 -7.61 -4.98
C GLU A 147 -10.99 -6.97 -6.15
N PHE A 148 -10.04 -7.72 -6.68
CA PHE A 148 -9.43 -7.45 -7.99
C PHE A 148 -10.28 -8.09 -9.08
N ARG A 149 -10.94 -7.29 -9.91
CA ARG A 149 -11.95 -7.75 -10.89
C ARG A 149 -11.46 -8.79 -11.88
N SER A 150 -10.18 -8.73 -12.26
CA SER A 150 -9.60 -9.63 -13.26
C SER A 150 -8.81 -10.79 -12.64
N TRP A 151 -8.75 -10.91 -11.32
CA TRP A 151 -8.12 -12.03 -10.63
C TRP A 151 -9.18 -12.92 -9.97
N THR A 152 -8.96 -14.21 -10.04
CA THR A 152 -9.77 -15.18 -9.27
C THR A 152 -9.12 -15.40 -7.92
N PRO A 153 -9.79 -15.11 -6.80
CA PRO A 153 -9.25 -15.38 -5.48
C PRO A 153 -9.12 -16.89 -5.25
N VAL A 154 -8.03 -17.30 -4.61
CA VAL A 154 -7.85 -18.71 -4.19
C VAL A 154 -8.59 -19.02 -2.89
N LYS A 155 -8.94 -17.98 -2.13
CA LYS A 155 -9.79 -18.06 -0.93
C LYS A 155 -10.51 -16.73 -0.72
N VAL A 156 -11.76 -16.82 -0.29
CA VAL A 156 -12.56 -15.70 0.20
C VAL A 156 -12.94 -16.02 1.63
N GLU A 157 -12.89 -15.02 2.50
CA GLU A 157 -13.27 -15.15 3.90
C GLU A 157 -14.19 -13.99 4.30
N ASP A 158 -15.44 -14.32 4.61
CA ASP A 158 -16.41 -13.36 5.11
C ASP A 158 -16.34 -13.31 6.64
N ILE A 159 -16.29 -12.09 7.18
CA ILE A 159 -16.24 -11.81 8.60
C ILE A 159 -17.50 -11.04 8.94
N GLU A 160 -18.42 -11.68 9.65
CA GLU A 160 -19.74 -11.09 9.95
C GLU A 160 -19.67 -9.91 10.91
N ASP A 161 -18.70 -9.93 11.83
CA ASP A 161 -18.55 -8.88 12.85
C ASP A 161 -17.05 -8.63 13.14
N ASP A 162 -16.63 -7.38 12.97
CA ASP A 162 -15.27 -6.90 13.29
C ASP A 162 -15.06 -6.61 14.79
N GLY A 163 -16.09 -6.84 15.61
CA GLY A 163 -16.15 -6.45 17.02
C GLY A 163 -16.79 -5.08 17.25
N GLN A 164 -17.24 -4.43 16.16
CA GLN A 164 -17.95 -3.14 16.18
C GLN A 164 -19.28 -3.19 15.39
N GLY A 165 -19.74 -4.39 15.05
CA GLY A 165 -21.00 -4.63 14.33
C GLY A 165 -20.92 -4.39 12.82
N ARG A 166 -19.71 -4.47 12.20
CA ARG A 166 -19.54 -4.35 10.75
C ARG A 166 -19.01 -5.64 10.17
N SER A 167 -19.54 -6.00 9.00
CA SER A 167 -19.05 -7.13 8.21
C SER A 167 -17.94 -6.70 7.25
N HIS A 168 -17.04 -7.61 6.96
CA HIS A 168 -15.93 -7.44 6.01
C HIS A 168 -15.71 -8.69 5.18
N THR A 169 -15.17 -8.53 3.99
CA THR A 169 -14.76 -9.65 3.14
C THR A 169 -13.27 -9.55 2.82
N LEU A 170 -12.55 -10.63 2.98
CA LEU A 170 -11.13 -10.72 2.63
C LEU A 170 -10.94 -11.66 1.44
N PHE A 171 -10.13 -11.24 0.47
CA PHE A 171 -9.82 -11.98 -0.74
C PHE A 171 -8.33 -12.31 -0.79
N LEU A 172 -7.99 -13.60 -0.88
CA LEU A 172 -6.61 -14.06 -1.05
C LEU A 172 -6.36 -14.43 -2.51
N TYR A 173 -5.28 -13.90 -3.07
CA TYR A 173 -4.77 -14.24 -4.40
C TYR A 173 -3.34 -14.78 -4.31
N ARG A 174 -2.94 -15.59 -5.30
CA ARG A 174 -1.56 -16.11 -5.46
C ARG A 174 -1.05 -15.85 -6.88
N ARG A 175 0.25 -15.47 -6.94
CA ARG A 175 0.97 -15.29 -8.21
C ARG A 175 1.77 -16.52 -8.56
#